data_db2c1b2a5e7c646c159e786848f3bbc6
#
_entry.id   db2c1b2a5e7c646c159e786848f3bbc6
#
_cell.length_a   1.000
_cell.length_b   1.000
_cell.length_c   1.000
_cell.angle_alpha   90.00
_cell.angle_beta   90.00
_cell.angle_gamma   90.00
#
_symmetry.space_group_name_H-M   'P 1'
#
loop_
_entity.id
_entity.type
_entity.pdbx_description
1 polymer ?
#
loop_
_entity_poly.entity_id
_entity_poly.type
_entity_poly.pdbx_seq_one_letter_code
_entity_poly.pdbx_strand_id
1 'polypeptide(L)'
;MRAEELWKTYCEKEKIDIDTPYEAWRFGDAPDKLADLVLKGIKTATASGYDLYFMEGEEEQLPQPGDYSVILDAKDEAVCVIQTTKTTMVPFDEVSEEHAYKEGEGDRSLAYWRAVHEEFFTKEFEETKTEFN
;
A
#
# COMPACT_ATOMS: atom_id res chain seq x y z
N MET A 1 1.01 -16.97 10.13
CA MET A 1 -0.22 -17.28 9.37
C MET A 1 -0.03 -16.91 7.90
N ARG A 2 -0.43 -17.76 7.00
CA ARG A 2 -0.32 -17.50 5.58
C ARG A 2 -1.46 -16.59 5.11
N ALA A 3 -1.25 -15.89 3.99
CA ALA A 3 -2.25 -14.96 3.45
C ALA A 3 -3.62 -15.65 3.22
N GLU A 4 -3.59 -16.82 2.61
CA GLU A 4 -4.83 -17.58 2.33
C GLU A 4 -5.56 -18.03 3.59
N GLU A 5 -4.84 -18.33 4.67
CA GLU A 5 -5.43 -18.68 5.95
C GLU A 5 -6.12 -17.48 6.58
N LEU A 6 -5.47 -16.33 6.58
CA LEU A 6 -6.07 -15.10 7.10
C LEU A 6 -7.27 -14.67 6.27
N TRP A 7 -7.17 -14.78 4.94
CA TRP A 7 -8.28 -14.45 4.05
C TRP A 7 -9.50 -15.31 4.33
N LYS A 8 -9.29 -16.61 4.49
CA LYS A 8 -10.37 -17.53 4.82
C LYS A 8 -11.07 -17.16 6.13
N THR A 9 -10.28 -16.89 7.17
CA THR A 9 -10.78 -16.48 8.49
C THR A 9 -11.59 -15.18 8.38
N TYR A 10 -11.07 -14.21 7.63
CA TYR A 10 -11.73 -12.93 7.42
C TYR A 10 -13.08 -13.11 6.69
N CYS A 11 -13.09 -13.91 5.64
CA CYS A 11 -14.32 -14.19 4.87
C CYS A 11 -15.39 -14.86 5.73
N GLU A 12 -15.00 -15.81 6.57
CA GLU A 12 -15.92 -16.47 7.48
C GLU A 12 -16.52 -15.49 8.50
N LYS A 13 -15.68 -14.63 9.06
CA LYS A 13 -16.10 -13.64 10.06
C LYS A 13 -17.01 -12.59 9.48
N GLU A 14 -16.67 -12.07 8.31
CA GLU A 14 -17.40 -10.96 7.66
C GLU A 14 -18.50 -11.45 6.71
N LYS A 15 -18.67 -12.75 6.57
CA LYS A 15 -19.66 -13.37 5.67
C LYS A 15 -19.47 -12.95 4.21
N ILE A 16 -18.20 -12.96 3.76
CA ILE A 16 -17.80 -12.64 2.40
C ILE A 16 -17.50 -13.96 1.68
N ASP A 17 -17.85 -14.03 0.39
CA ASP A 17 -17.54 -15.20 -0.43
C ASP A 17 -16.02 -15.39 -0.52
N ILE A 18 -15.54 -16.59 -0.21
CA ILE A 18 -14.11 -16.90 -0.23
C ILE A 18 -13.49 -16.75 -1.62
N ASP A 19 -14.32 -16.85 -2.67
CA ASP A 19 -13.86 -16.68 -4.05
C ASP A 19 -13.72 -15.21 -4.46
N THR A 20 -14.03 -14.25 -3.57
CA THR A 20 -13.81 -12.84 -3.82
C THR A 20 -12.32 -12.59 -4.03
N PRO A 21 -11.92 -11.90 -5.12
CA PRO A 21 -10.51 -11.65 -5.40
C PRO A 21 -9.84 -10.79 -4.32
N TYR A 22 -8.57 -11.08 -4.05
CA TYR A 22 -7.74 -10.27 -3.17
C TYR A 22 -6.29 -10.37 -3.62
N GLU A 23 -5.47 -9.42 -3.18
CA GLU A 23 -4.04 -9.46 -3.41
C GLU A 23 -3.32 -9.54 -2.06
N ALA A 24 -2.22 -10.30 -2.01
CA ALA A 24 -1.36 -10.36 -0.84
C ALA A 24 -0.05 -9.66 -1.18
N TRP A 25 0.36 -8.68 -0.38
CA TRP A 25 1.57 -7.92 -0.66
C TRP A 25 2.15 -7.31 0.62
N ARG A 26 3.40 -6.93 0.55
CA ARG A 26 4.11 -6.24 1.63
C ARG A 26 4.58 -4.87 1.15
N PHE A 27 4.76 -3.95 2.08
CA PHE A 27 5.29 -2.63 1.74
C PHE A 27 6.74 -2.74 1.25
N GLY A 28 7.11 -1.89 0.28
CA GLY A 28 8.42 -1.92 -0.33
C GLY A 28 9.56 -1.43 0.56
N ASP A 29 9.22 -0.73 1.65
CA ASP A 29 10.18 -0.23 2.63
C ASP A 29 9.63 -0.47 4.03
N ALA A 30 10.49 -0.87 4.97
CA ALA A 30 10.12 -1.14 6.36
C ALA A 30 8.81 -1.94 6.49
N PRO A 31 8.69 -3.12 5.84
CA PRO A 31 7.40 -3.84 5.79
C PRO A 31 6.83 -4.19 7.16
N ASP A 32 7.66 -4.56 8.15
CA ASP A 32 7.15 -4.88 9.48
C ASP A 32 6.57 -3.66 10.19
N LYS A 33 7.25 -2.53 10.09
CA LYS A 33 6.83 -1.28 10.73
C LYS A 33 5.55 -0.75 10.08
N LEU A 34 5.49 -0.75 8.76
CA LEU A 34 4.32 -0.23 8.05
C LEU A 34 3.10 -1.14 8.25
N ALA A 35 3.29 -2.46 8.24
CA ALA A 35 2.21 -3.40 8.53
C ALA A 35 1.66 -3.18 9.94
N ASP A 36 2.53 -2.93 10.92
CA ASP A 36 2.12 -2.65 12.30
C ASP A 36 1.30 -1.36 12.40
N LEU A 37 1.69 -0.32 11.67
CA LEU A 37 0.93 0.94 11.62
C LEU A 37 -0.47 0.73 11.04
N VAL A 38 -0.59 -0.11 10.02
CA VAL A 38 -1.89 -0.46 9.43
C VAL A 38 -2.74 -1.23 10.45
N LEU A 39 -2.15 -2.23 11.09
CA LEU A 39 -2.86 -3.05 12.09
C LEU A 39 -3.40 -2.21 13.24
N LYS A 40 -2.65 -1.21 13.68
CA LYS A 40 -3.05 -0.33 14.78
C LYS A 40 -4.03 0.77 14.36
N GLY A 41 -4.35 0.86 13.08
CA GLY A 41 -5.26 1.89 12.58
C GLY A 41 -4.64 3.28 12.45
N ILE A 42 -3.33 3.41 12.59
CA ILE A 42 -2.61 4.68 12.44
C ILE A 42 -2.41 5.00 10.96
N LYS A 43 -2.01 4.00 10.18
CA LYS A 43 -1.83 4.16 8.74
C LYS A 43 -3.11 3.77 8.04
N THR A 44 -3.81 4.75 7.47
CA THR A 44 -5.08 4.54 6.76
C THR A 44 -5.02 4.97 5.29
N ALA A 45 -3.83 5.34 4.81
CA ALA A 45 -3.61 5.67 3.41
C ALA A 45 -2.21 5.21 2.98
N THR A 46 -2.04 5.01 1.68
CA THR A 46 -0.75 4.65 1.10
C THR A 46 -0.64 5.23 -0.31
N ALA A 47 0.56 5.26 -0.85
CA ALA A 47 0.83 5.77 -2.19
C ALA A 47 1.75 4.83 -2.96
N SER A 48 1.58 4.80 -4.28
CA SER A 48 2.45 4.04 -5.18
C SER A 48 2.69 4.83 -6.45
N GLY A 49 3.75 4.49 -7.19
CA GLY A 49 4.10 5.20 -8.42
C GLY A 49 3.15 4.85 -9.55
N TYR A 50 2.37 5.83 -9.99
CA TYR A 50 1.34 5.64 -11.03
C TYR A 50 1.92 5.07 -12.32
N ASP A 51 3.01 5.67 -12.81
CA ASP A 51 3.61 5.27 -14.09
C ASP A 51 4.15 3.84 -14.08
N LEU A 52 4.48 3.30 -12.90
CA LEU A 52 5.02 1.95 -12.79
C LEU A 52 3.99 0.88 -13.16
N TYR A 53 2.69 1.18 -13.06
CA TYR A 53 1.63 0.23 -13.43
C TYR A 53 1.53 -0.01 -14.93
N PHE A 54 2.13 0.85 -15.73
CA PHE A 54 2.05 0.78 -17.18
C PHE A 54 3.36 0.34 -17.83
N MET A 55 4.34 -0.07 -17.02
CA MET A 55 5.64 -0.49 -17.52
C MET A 55 5.62 -1.94 -17.98
N GLU A 56 6.43 -2.25 -18.98
CA GLU A 56 6.57 -3.62 -19.47
C GLU A 56 7.06 -4.53 -18.34
N GLY A 57 6.35 -5.63 -18.11
CA GLY A 57 6.63 -6.56 -17.03
C GLY A 57 5.88 -6.27 -15.74
N GLU A 58 5.24 -5.11 -15.64
CA GLU A 58 4.42 -4.74 -14.49
C GLU A 58 2.95 -4.79 -14.89
N GLU A 59 2.36 -5.97 -14.82
CA GLU A 59 0.99 -6.19 -15.28
C GLU A 59 -0.07 -6.01 -14.18
N GLU A 60 0.30 -5.38 -13.08
CA GLU A 60 -0.64 -5.12 -12.00
C GLU A 60 -1.68 -4.07 -12.40
N GLN A 61 -2.92 -4.30 -12.02
CA GLN A 61 -3.98 -3.32 -12.23
C GLN A 61 -3.88 -2.23 -11.17
N LEU A 62 -4.27 -1.02 -11.54
CA LEU A 62 -4.39 0.08 -10.59
C LEU A 62 -5.39 -0.30 -9.49
N PRO A 63 -5.10 0.07 -8.22
CA PRO A 63 -6.05 -0.15 -7.14
C PRO A 63 -7.40 0.49 -7.43
N GLN A 64 -8.47 -0.20 -7.06
CA GLN A 64 -9.83 0.27 -7.25
C GLN A 64 -10.58 0.26 -5.91
N PRO A 65 -11.54 1.18 -5.72
CA PRO A 65 -12.38 1.11 -4.52
C PRO A 65 -13.08 -0.24 -4.44
N GLY A 66 -13.09 -0.84 -3.26
CA GLY A 66 -13.64 -2.16 -3.03
C GLY A 66 -12.63 -3.30 -3.05
N ASP A 67 -11.42 -3.04 -3.54
CA ASP A 67 -10.37 -4.07 -3.59
C ASP A 67 -9.93 -4.49 -2.19
N TYR A 68 -9.74 -5.79 -2.00
CA TYR A 68 -9.20 -6.34 -0.76
C TYR A 68 -7.74 -6.66 -0.88
N SER A 69 -7.00 -6.45 0.21
CA SER A 69 -5.58 -6.79 0.29
C SER A 69 -5.27 -7.44 1.62
N VAL A 70 -4.41 -8.45 1.58
CA VAL A 70 -3.83 -9.03 2.79
C VAL A 70 -2.42 -8.47 2.91
N ILE A 71 -2.16 -7.74 4.00
CA ILE A 71 -0.85 -7.12 4.23
C ILE A 71 0.08 -8.14 4.87
N LEU A 72 1.26 -8.28 4.30
CA LEU A 72 2.29 -9.21 4.76
C LEU A 72 3.43 -8.46 5.45
N ASP A 73 4.13 -9.14 6.34
CA ASP A 73 5.36 -8.61 6.94
C ASP A 73 6.59 -9.00 6.08
N ALA A 74 7.79 -8.72 6.60
CA ALA A 74 9.03 -9.00 5.88
C ALA A 74 9.27 -10.50 5.65
N LYS A 75 8.59 -11.36 6.40
CA LYS A 75 8.70 -12.82 6.28
C LYS A 75 7.53 -13.43 5.51
N ASP A 76 6.76 -12.59 4.84
CA ASP A 76 5.56 -12.97 4.09
C ASP A 76 4.47 -13.62 4.95
N GLU A 77 4.46 -13.32 6.25
CA GLU A 77 3.37 -13.72 7.13
C GLU A 77 2.25 -12.69 7.09
N ALA A 78 1.02 -13.16 7.10
CA ALA A 78 -0.17 -12.29 7.04
C ALA A 78 -0.37 -11.55 8.35
N VAL A 79 -0.53 -10.22 8.26
CA VAL A 79 -0.72 -9.35 9.42
C VAL A 79 -2.18 -8.91 9.55
N CYS A 80 -2.77 -8.43 8.46
CA CYS A 80 -4.14 -7.94 8.48
C CYS A 80 -4.74 -7.91 7.07
N VAL A 81 -6.07 -7.73 7.02
CA VAL A 81 -6.81 -7.55 5.78
C VAL A 81 -7.29 -6.11 5.72
N ILE A 82 -7.14 -5.47 4.57
CA ILE A 82 -7.64 -4.11 4.34
C ILE A 82 -8.53 -4.09 3.10
N GLN A 83 -9.41 -3.10 3.05
CA GLN A 83 -10.21 -2.84 1.86
C GLN A 83 -9.93 -1.42 1.40
N THR A 84 -9.67 -1.26 0.11
CA THR A 84 -9.51 0.05 -0.50
C THR A 84 -10.88 0.72 -0.61
N THR A 85 -11.01 1.92 -0.06
CA THR A 85 -12.28 2.66 -0.09
C THR A 85 -12.27 3.81 -1.08
N LYS A 86 -11.09 4.40 -1.35
CA LYS A 86 -10.94 5.52 -2.26
C LYS A 86 -9.56 5.50 -2.89
N THR A 87 -9.51 5.81 -4.16
CA THR A 87 -8.23 5.99 -4.89
C THR A 87 -8.23 7.35 -5.55
N THR A 88 -7.05 7.98 -5.60
CA THR A 88 -6.88 9.29 -6.21
C THR A 88 -5.52 9.34 -6.91
N MET A 89 -5.48 9.92 -8.09
CA MET A 89 -4.24 10.12 -8.83
C MET A 89 -3.88 11.59 -8.73
N VAL A 90 -2.70 11.89 -8.16
CA VAL A 90 -2.24 13.27 -8.01
C VAL A 90 -0.76 13.37 -8.35
N PRO A 91 -0.31 14.51 -8.90
CA PRO A 91 1.12 14.77 -9.03
C PRO A 91 1.78 14.75 -7.65
N PHE A 92 3.04 14.32 -7.59
CA PHE A 92 3.77 14.20 -6.32
C PHE A 92 3.75 15.50 -5.51
N ASP A 93 3.95 16.64 -6.17
CA ASP A 93 4.02 17.94 -5.51
C ASP A 93 2.66 18.49 -5.08
N GLU A 94 1.57 17.80 -5.42
CA GLU A 94 0.22 18.21 -5.06
C GLU A 94 -0.41 17.30 -3.99
N VAL A 95 0.36 16.38 -3.42
CA VAL A 95 -0.13 15.52 -2.34
C VAL A 95 -0.42 16.36 -1.11
N SER A 96 -1.58 16.13 -0.48
CA SER A 96 -2.09 16.96 0.61
C SER A 96 -1.50 16.59 1.98
N GLU A 97 -1.57 17.55 2.91
CA GLU A 97 -1.19 17.30 4.31
C GLU A 97 -2.10 16.23 4.94
N GLU A 98 -3.37 16.22 4.57
CA GLU A 98 -4.33 15.22 5.04
C GLU A 98 -3.89 13.82 4.64
N HIS A 99 -3.47 13.63 3.39
CA HIS A 99 -2.97 12.34 2.93
C HIS A 99 -1.73 11.91 3.70
N ALA A 100 -0.76 12.82 3.88
CA ALA A 100 0.45 12.53 4.63
C ALA A 100 0.14 12.09 6.07
N TYR A 101 -0.81 12.78 6.71
CA TYR A 101 -1.26 12.42 8.04
C TYR A 101 -1.86 11.01 8.09
N LYS A 102 -2.69 10.67 7.09
CA LYS A 102 -3.34 9.36 7.01
C LYS A 102 -2.37 8.23 6.72
N GLU A 103 -1.23 8.50 6.10
CA GLU A 103 -0.20 7.47 5.94
C GLU A 103 0.47 7.12 7.26
N GLY A 104 0.41 8.01 8.25
CA GLY A 104 0.76 7.71 9.64
C GLY A 104 2.24 7.52 9.93
N GLU A 105 3.13 7.85 9.01
CA GLU A 105 4.56 7.60 9.15
C GLU A 105 5.29 8.81 9.74
N GLY A 106 6.33 8.52 10.51
CA GLY A 106 7.17 9.54 11.13
C GLY A 106 6.35 10.48 12.02
N ASP A 107 6.51 11.78 11.84
CA ASP A 107 5.77 12.80 12.58
C ASP A 107 4.40 13.11 11.93
N ARG A 108 4.05 12.38 10.88
CA ARG A 108 2.81 12.51 10.13
C ARG A 108 2.66 13.85 9.38
N SER A 109 3.77 14.57 9.17
CA SER A 109 3.77 15.84 8.45
C SER A 109 3.94 15.62 6.94
N LEU A 110 3.51 16.60 6.15
CA LEU A 110 3.74 16.60 4.72
C LEU A 110 5.22 16.71 4.38
N ALA A 111 5.97 17.47 5.16
CA ALA A 111 7.42 17.61 4.95
C ALA A 111 8.15 16.27 5.08
N TYR A 112 7.81 15.50 6.12
CA TYR A 112 8.37 14.15 6.30
C TYR A 112 7.95 13.24 5.15
N TRP A 113 6.66 13.26 4.81
CA TRP A 113 6.11 12.43 3.75
C TRP A 113 6.84 12.69 2.42
N ARG A 114 7.02 13.95 2.06
CA ARG A 114 7.70 14.31 0.80
C ARG A 114 9.16 13.86 0.77
N ALA A 115 9.88 14.07 1.87
CA ALA A 115 11.28 13.68 1.94
C ALA A 115 11.47 12.18 1.76
N VAL A 116 10.68 11.38 2.48
CA VAL A 116 10.76 9.93 2.44
C VAL A 116 10.30 9.38 1.09
N HIS A 117 9.19 9.89 0.57
CA HIS A 117 8.64 9.37 -0.68
C HIS A 117 9.42 9.83 -1.91
N GLU A 118 10.02 11.01 -1.87
CA GLU A 118 10.92 11.44 -2.95
C GLU A 118 12.10 10.48 -3.07
N GLU A 119 12.71 10.11 -1.96
CA GLU A 119 13.79 9.14 -1.94
C GLU A 119 13.33 7.77 -2.42
N PHE A 120 12.21 7.31 -1.89
CA PHE A 120 11.66 6.00 -2.24
C PHE A 120 11.29 5.90 -3.72
N PHE A 121 10.55 6.87 -4.24
CA PHE A 121 10.13 6.85 -5.65
C PHE A 121 11.29 7.06 -6.60
N THR A 122 12.25 7.92 -6.26
CA THR A 122 13.44 8.11 -7.08
C THR A 122 14.20 6.80 -7.24
N LYS A 123 14.39 6.09 -6.14
CA LYS A 123 15.07 4.80 -6.14
C LYS A 123 14.29 3.75 -6.93
N GLU A 124 12.97 3.69 -6.73
CA GLU A 124 12.11 2.75 -7.43
C GLU A 124 12.12 2.99 -8.93
N PHE A 125 12.06 4.25 -9.35
CA PHE A 125 12.09 4.62 -10.77
C PHE A 125 13.47 4.39 -11.40
N GLU A 126 14.55 4.57 -10.65
CA GLU A 126 15.89 4.24 -11.11
C GLU A 126 16.02 2.75 -11.43
N GLU A 127 15.47 1.90 -10.58
CA GLU A 127 15.49 0.45 -10.80
C GLU A 127 14.75 0.04 -12.08
N THR A 128 13.76 0.82 -12.49
CA THR A 128 13.00 0.60 -13.72
C THR A 128 13.50 1.41 -14.90
N LYS A 129 14.55 2.23 -14.71
CA LYS A 129 15.13 3.14 -15.72
C LYS A 129 14.15 4.19 -16.22
N THR A 130 13.24 4.64 -15.35
CA THR A 130 12.25 5.68 -15.64
C THR A 130 12.58 6.91 -14.80
N GLU A 131 12.37 8.10 -15.38
CA GLU A 131 12.56 9.33 -14.62
C GLU A 131 11.37 9.61 -13.73
N PHE A 132 11.65 9.98 -12.49
CA PHE A 132 10.64 10.42 -11.56
C PHE A 132 10.43 11.94 -11.70
N ASN A 133 9.19 12.35 -11.95
CA ASN A 133 8.80 13.75 -12.07
C ASN A 133 7.92 14.19 -10.91
#